data_3c514ca35c7fc358b935a2d01fa00772
#
_entry.id   3c514ca35c7fc358b935a2d01fa00772
#
_cell.length_a   1.000
_cell.length_b   1.000
_cell.length_c   1.000
_cell.angle_alpha   90.00
_cell.angle_beta   90.00
_cell.angle_gamma   90.00
#
_symmetry.space_group_name_H-M   'P 1'
#
loop_
_entity.id
_entity.type
_entity.pdbx_description
1 polymer ?
#
loop_
_entity_poly.entity_id
_entity_poly.type
_entity_poly.pdbx_seq_one_letter_code
_entity_poly.pdbx_strand_id
1 'polypeptide(L)'
;LLVSSAASDVYKRQILALIFSVAIIDTSNFQYLWDNLLFEYSLDTIYLIAITSIFSLLFGILPAWYMSTNEFKFKNIYDIFLYLPLAIPAYIMAFTYSDVLSYTGPIQSFSRKYFPDFADLINQDYLQIEVLGIIMALSLYPYIYTACRLSFSLIGANYINLSRSLGMSRLKTFFKIVIPLSRVAIFSGLFLIIMEVLNE
;
A
#
# COMPACT_ATOMS: atom_id res chain seq x y z
N LEU A 1 21.49 -29.19 13.66
CA LEU A 1 20.36 -30.13 13.64
C LEU A 1 19.49 -30.00 14.90
N LEU A 2 20.06 -29.96 16.13
CA LEU A 2 19.29 -29.84 17.40
C LEU A 2 18.52 -28.48 17.49
N VAL A 3 19.09 -27.37 17.05
CA VAL A 3 18.45 -26.04 17.08
C VAL A 3 17.28 -25.99 16.11
N SER A 4 17.38 -26.61 14.93
CA SER A 4 16.31 -26.72 13.97
C SER A 4 15.12 -27.55 14.47
N SER A 5 15.39 -28.63 15.23
CA SER A 5 14.37 -29.46 15.86
C SER A 5 13.61 -28.68 16.95
N ALA A 6 14.35 -27.98 17.83
CA ALA A 6 13.74 -27.20 18.91
C ALA A 6 12.85 -26.07 18.38
N ALA A 7 13.26 -25.35 17.33
CA ALA A 7 12.45 -24.33 16.68
C ALA A 7 11.17 -24.95 16.07
N SER A 8 11.28 -26.09 15.38
CA SER A 8 10.13 -26.81 14.83
C SER A 8 9.12 -27.23 15.90
N ASP A 9 9.62 -27.68 17.07
CA ASP A 9 8.74 -28.08 18.16
C ASP A 9 8.05 -26.91 18.85
N VAL A 10 8.67 -25.74 18.91
CA VAL A 10 8.03 -24.50 19.38
C VAL A 10 6.87 -24.11 18.47
N TYR A 11 7.07 -24.09 17.14
CA TYR A 11 5.99 -23.78 16.17
C TYR A 11 4.85 -24.81 16.24
N LYS A 12 5.15 -26.11 16.37
CA LYS A 12 4.12 -27.13 16.53
C LYS A 12 3.27 -26.91 17.79
N ARG A 13 3.93 -26.58 18.90
CA ARG A 13 3.22 -26.27 20.17
C ARG A 13 2.35 -25.02 20.04
N GLN A 14 2.81 -23.99 19.35
CA GLN A 14 2.01 -22.78 19.09
C GLN A 14 0.78 -23.08 18.23
N ILE A 15 0.94 -23.85 17.16
CA ILE A 15 -0.17 -24.28 16.31
C ILE A 15 -1.16 -25.15 17.11
N LEU A 16 -0.67 -26.09 17.89
CA LEU A 16 -1.51 -26.93 18.75
C LEU A 16 -2.25 -26.09 19.81
N ALA A 17 -1.58 -25.12 20.43
CA ALA A 17 -2.22 -24.21 21.38
C ALA A 17 -3.31 -23.37 20.73
N LEU A 18 -3.10 -22.89 19.50
CA LEU A 18 -4.12 -22.18 18.71
C LEU A 18 -5.31 -23.10 18.40
N ILE A 19 -5.06 -24.33 17.94
CA ILE A 19 -6.14 -25.30 17.66
C ILE A 19 -6.93 -25.62 18.93
N PHE A 20 -6.24 -25.83 20.06
CA PHE A 20 -6.89 -26.10 21.36
C PHE A 20 -7.69 -24.89 21.84
N SER A 21 -7.16 -23.66 21.70
CA SER A 21 -7.90 -22.46 22.09
C SER A 21 -9.17 -22.25 21.26
N VAL A 22 -9.12 -22.54 19.95
CA VAL A 22 -10.30 -22.50 19.08
C VAL A 22 -11.34 -23.57 19.47
N ALA A 23 -10.88 -24.76 19.91
CA ALA A 23 -11.77 -25.84 20.34
C ALA A 23 -12.47 -25.60 21.70
N ILE A 24 -11.93 -24.69 22.53
CA ILE A 24 -12.45 -24.33 23.87
C ILE A 24 -13.30 -23.03 23.81
N ILE A 25 -13.31 -22.32 22.67
CA ILE A 25 -14.10 -21.09 22.53
C ILE A 25 -15.59 -21.44 22.69
N ASP A 26 -16.20 -20.85 23.71
CA ASP A 26 -17.64 -20.92 23.92
C ASP A 26 -18.33 -20.22 22.73
N THR A 27 -19.12 -20.98 21.99
CA THR A 27 -19.79 -20.52 20.76
C THR A 27 -20.73 -19.34 21.00
N SER A 28 -21.25 -19.16 22.22
CA SER A 28 -22.08 -18.02 22.59
C SER A 28 -21.32 -16.70 22.58
N ASN A 29 -20.07 -16.70 23.06
CA ASN A 29 -19.19 -15.53 23.02
C ASN A 29 -18.72 -15.21 21.60
N PHE A 30 -18.51 -16.22 20.75
CA PHE A 30 -18.13 -16.01 19.36
C PHE A 30 -19.25 -15.35 18.55
N GLN A 31 -20.49 -15.77 18.77
CA GLN A 31 -21.64 -15.19 18.07
C GLN A 31 -21.86 -13.72 18.48
N TYR A 32 -21.71 -13.40 19.77
CA TYR A 32 -21.74 -12.03 20.26
C TYR A 32 -20.63 -11.15 19.67
N LEU A 33 -19.39 -11.68 19.59
CA LEU A 33 -18.26 -10.98 18.98
C LEU A 33 -18.47 -10.78 17.48
N TRP A 34 -19.01 -11.79 16.78
CA TRP A 34 -19.31 -11.69 15.35
C TRP A 34 -20.35 -10.62 15.05
N ASP A 35 -21.46 -10.62 15.78
CA ASP A 35 -22.57 -9.72 15.51
C ASP A 35 -22.29 -8.27 15.93
N ASN A 36 -21.43 -8.02 16.92
CA ASN A 36 -21.20 -6.70 17.48
C ASN A 36 -19.85 -6.06 17.15
N LEU A 37 -18.84 -6.84 16.75
CA LEU A 37 -17.49 -6.34 16.58
C LEU A 37 -16.84 -6.81 15.27
N LEU A 38 -16.82 -8.12 15.02
CA LEU A 38 -16.02 -8.67 13.91
C LEU A 38 -16.55 -8.26 12.54
N PHE A 39 -17.84 -8.14 12.38
CA PHE A 39 -18.45 -7.76 11.11
C PHE A 39 -18.08 -6.31 10.74
N GLU A 40 -18.21 -5.40 11.68
CA GLU A 40 -17.93 -3.98 11.47
C GLU A 40 -16.43 -3.74 11.20
N TYR A 41 -15.54 -4.30 12.04
CA TYR A 41 -14.09 -4.23 11.81
C TYR A 41 -13.64 -4.92 10.51
N SER A 42 -14.31 -5.98 10.10
CA SER A 42 -13.99 -6.64 8.82
C SER A 42 -14.33 -5.76 7.63
N LEU A 43 -15.45 -5.03 7.68
CA LEU A 43 -15.81 -4.06 6.64
C LEU A 43 -14.82 -2.90 6.58
N ASP A 44 -14.43 -2.35 7.72
CA ASP A 44 -13.44 -1.27 7.80
C ASP A 44 -12.09 -1.72 7.24
N THR A 45 -11.66 -2.94 7.55
CA THR A 45 -10.44 -3.53 7.01
C THR A 45 -10.51 -3.69 5.49
N ILE A 46 -11.61 -4.22 4.96
CA ILE A 46 -11.82 -4.35 3.51
C ILE A 46 -11.81 -2.98 2.84
N TYR A 47 -12.46 -2.00 3.44
CA TYR A 47 -12.49 -0.62 2.94
C TYR A 47 -11.11 0.01 2.93
N LEU A 48 -10.34 -0.15 4.01
CA LEU A 48 -8.95 0.30 4.10
C LEU A 48 -8.07 -0.35 3.02
N ILE A 49 -8.18 -1.68 2.85
CA ILE A 49 -7.45 -2.41 1.79
C ILE A 49 -7.81 -1.86 0.41
N ALA A 50 -9.08 -1.61 0.14
CA ALA A 50 -9.54 -1.10 -1.15
C ALA A 50 -8.95 0.28 -1.46
N ILE A 51 -9.02 1.22 -0.52
CA ILE A 51 -8.46 2.57 -0.67
C ILE A 51 -6.95 2.49 -0.86
N THR A 52 -6.24 1.82 0.04
CA THR A 52 -4.79 1.67 -0.02
C THR A 52 -4.35 1.04 -1.33
N SER A 53 -5.05 0.00 -1.80
CA SER A 53 -4.74 -0.69 -3.06
C SER A 53 -4.91 0.23 -4.28
N ILE A 54 -6.02 0.96 -4.36
CA ILE A 54 -6.32 1.86 -5.48
C ILE A 54 -5.26 2.96 -5.58
N PHE A 55 -4.96 3.63 -4.47
CA PHE A 55 -3.97 4.71 -4.48
C PHE A 55 -2.54 4.19 -4.68
N SER A 56 -2.19 3.02 -4.13
CA SER A 56 -0.89 2.41 -4.37
C SER A 56 -0.70 1.98 -5.83
N LEU A 57 -1.75 1.49 -6.50
CA LEU A 57 -1.71 1.22 -7.95
C LEU A 57 -1.45 2.51 -8.74
N LEU A 58 -2.12 3.59 -8.39
CA LEU A 58 -1.94 4.88 -9.05
C LEU A 58 -0.51 5.41 -8.85
N PHE A 59 -0.05 5.47 -7.59
CA PHE A 59 1.26 6.00 -7.23
C PHE A 59 2.42 5.08 -7.63
N GLY A 60 2.19 3.78 -7.80
CA GLY A 60 3.21 2.82 -8.23
C GLY A 60 3.34 2.71 -9.75
N ILE A 61 2.21 2.49 -10.46
CA ILE A 61 2.22 2.20 -11.90
C ILE A 61 2.62 3.43 -12.73
N LEU A 62 2.10 4.61 -12.41
CA LEU A 62 2.37 5.82 -13.21
C LEU A 62 3.86 6.22 -13.17
N PRO A 63 4.50 6.35 -12.00
CA PRO A 63 5.94 6.61 -11.97
C PRO A 63 6.76 5.49 -12.61
N ALA A 64 6.41 4.21 -12.38
CA ALA A 64 7.11 3.10 -13.00
C ALA A 64 7.08 3.17 -14.53
N TRP A 65 5.94 3.50 -15.11
CA TRP A 65 5.82 3.73 -16.54
C TRP A 65 6.66 4.90 -17.03
N TYR A 66 6.57 6.04 -16.35
CA TYR A 66 7.35 7.23 -16.71
C TYR A 66 8.86 6.97 -16.66
N MET A 67 9.33 6.35 -15.57
CA MET A 67 10.74 6.01 -15.36
C MET A 67 11.25 4.95 -16.33
N SER A 68 10.38 4.07 -16.84
CA SER A 68 10.77 3.02 -17.80
C SER A 68 10.85 3.51 -19.24
N THR A 69 10.07 4.54 -19.59
CA THR A 69 9.92 4.98 -20.99
C THR A 69 10.67 6.26 -21.32
N ASN A 70 11.13 7.00 -20.34
CA ASN A 70 11.81 8.28 -20.56
C ASN A 70 13.21 8.26 -19.99
N GLU A 71 14.14 8.90 -20.73
CA GLU A 71 15.49 9.20 -20.27
C GLU A 71 15.57 10.71 -19.99
N PHE A 72 16.02 11.05 -18.79
CA PHE A 72 16.17 12.44 -18.35
C PHE A 72 17.30 12.58 -17.34
N LYS A 73 17.75 13.83 -17.19
CA LYS A 73 18.83 14.15 -16.26
C LYS A 73 18.42 13.82 -14.82
N PHE A 74 19.31 13.17 -14.05
CA PHE A 74 19.07 12.76 -12.66
C PHE A 74 18.05 11.62 -12.47
N LYS A 75 17.71 10.89 -13.50
CA LYS A 75 16.79 9.74 -13.44
C LYS A 75 17.07 8.80 -12.27
N ASN A 76 18.34 8.45 -12.05
CA ASN A 76 18.73 7.54 -10.95
C ASN A 76 18.44 8.13 -9.56
N ILE A 77 18.55 9.44 -9.40
CA ILE A 77 18.23 10.11 -8.14
C ILE A 77 16.73 10.05 -7.88
N TYR A 78 15.90 10.35 -8.88
CA TYR A 78 14.45 10.22 -8.77
C TYR A 78 14.02 8.78 -8.49
N ASP A 79 14.69 7.80 -9.10
CA ASP A 79 14.41 6.37 -8.85
C ASP A 79 14.64 6.02 -7.36
N ILE A 80 15.74 6.50 -6.76
CA ILE A 80 16.03 6.33 -5.33
C ILE A 80 14.95 6.98 -4.46
N PHE A 81 14.51 8.20 -4.79
CA PHE A 81 13.45 8.89 -4.04
C PHE A 81 12.11 8.14 -4.07
N LEU A 82 11.80 7.45 -5.18
CA LEU A 82 10.58 6.65 -5.29
C LEU A 82 10.61 5.38 -4.41
N TYR A 83 11.80 4.92 -4.01
CA TYR A 83 11.95 3.82 -3.03
C TYR A 83 11.99 4.30 -1.58
N LEU A 84 12.22 5.59 -1.34
CA LEU A 84 12.44 6.13 0.00
C LEU A 84 11.33 5.81 1.00
N PRO A 85 10.02 5.83 0.64
CA PRO A 85 8.96 5.50 1.60
C PRO A 85 9.08 4.12 2.22
N LEU A 86 9.63 3.13 1.50
CA LEU A 86 9.89 1.78 2.05
C LEU A 86 10.90 1.75 3.21
N ALA A 87 11.70 2.81 3.39
CA ALA A 87 12.62 2.90 4.51
C ALA A 87 11.91 3.15 5.85
N ILE A 88 10.65 3.58 5.81
CA ILE A 88 9.85 3.89 6.99
C ILE A 88 8.72 2.85 7.07
N PRO A 89 8.64 2.05 8.15
CA PRO A 89 7.53 1.12 8.36
C PRO A 89 6.17 1.82 8.31
N ALA A 90 5.17 1.15 7.73
CA ALA A 90 3.85 1.75 7.47
C ALA A 90 3.16 2.21 8.78
N TYR A 91 3.30 1.44 9.86
CA TYR A 91 2.74 1.81 11.17
C TYR A 91 3.34 3.10 11.74
N ILE A 92 4.64 3.35 11.52
CA ILE A 92 5.29 4.61 11.95
C ILE A 92 4.73 5.78 11.15
N MET A 93 4.51 5.59 9.85
CA MET A 93 3.86 6.59 9.00
C MET A 93 2.44 6.88 9.48
N ALA A 94 1.64 5.86 9.75
CA ALA A 94 0.28 5.98 10.26
C ALA A 94 0.24 6.69 11.62
N PHE A 95 1.13 6.34 12.54
CA PHE A 95 1.24 7.01 13.84
C PHE A 95 1.67 8.48 13.70
N THR A 96 2.68 8.74 12.86
CA THR A 96 3.18 10.11 12.64
C THR A 96 2.10 11.00 12.02
N TYR A 97 1.32 10.47 11.06
CA TYR A 97 0.28 11.28 10.45
C TYR A 97 -0.81 11.64 11.46
N SER A 98 -1.16 10.72 12.37
CA SER A 98 -2.17 11.00 13.40
C SER A 98 -1.74 12.15 14.33
N ASP A 99 -0.46 12.22 14.69
CA ASP A 99 0.09 13.33 15.46
C ASP A 99 0.14 14.64 14.68
N VAL A 100 0.60 14.58 13.44
CA VAL A 100 0.83 15.76 12.59
C VAL A 100 -0.48 16.40 12.13
N LEU A 101 -1.50 15.60 11.80
CA LEU A 101 -2.80 16.04 11.30
C LEU A 101 -3.86 16.20 12.40
N SER A 102 -3.56 15.82 13.65
CA SER A 102 -4.48 16.01 14.76
C SER A 102 -4.84 17.50 14.94
N TYR A 103 -5.96 17.76 15.61
CA TYR A 103 -6.40 19.14 15.90
C TYR A 103 -5.34 19.98 16.62
N THR A 104 -4.60 19.39 17.55
CA THR A 104 -3.48 20.02 18.26
C THR A 104 -2.15 19.91 17.53
N GLY A 105 -2.12 19.19 16.42
CA GLY A 105 -0.93 18.93 15.64
C GLY A 105 -0.34 20.18 14.98
N PRO A 106 0.93 20.10 14.53
CA PRO A 106 1.66 21.25 14.03
C PRO A 106 1.01 21.88 12.78
N ILE A 107 0.39 21.09 11.90
CA ILE A 107 -0.22 21.61 10.66
C ILE A 107 -1.44 22.46 10.97
N GLN A 108 -2.38 21.94 11.75
CA GLN A 108 -3.60 22.68 12.10
C GLN A 108 -3.31 23.87 13.02
N SER A 109 -2.37 23.72 13.94
CA SER A 109 -1.93 24.82 14.81
C SER A 109 -1.24 25.93 14.03
N PHE A 110 -0.40 25.59 13.04
CA PHE A 110 0.24 26.55 12.15
C PHE A 110 -0.79 27.30 11.30
N SER A 111 -1.77 26.57 10.73
CA SER A 111 -2.85 27.16 9.93
C SER A 111 -3.67 28.17 10.75
N ARG A 112 -4.12 27.82 11.94
CA ARG A 112 -4.85 28.73 12.85
C ARG A 112 -4.06 29.98 13.19
N LYS A 113 -2.74 29.86 13.35
CA LYS A 113 -1.88 30.99 13.75
C LYS A 113 -1.59 31.95 12.60
N TYR A 114 -1.34 31.44 11.39
CA TYR A 114 -0.84 32.26 10.27
C TYR A 114 -1.87 32.51 9.16
N PHE A 115 -2.92 31.69 9.09
CA PHE A 115 -3.95 31.77 8.07
C PHE A 115 -5.36 31.59 8.67
N PRO A 116 -5.80 32.51 9.56
CA PRO A 116 -7.08 32.37 10.27
C PRO A 116 -8.27 32.30 9.32
N ASP A 117 -8.26 33.01 8.19
CA ASP A 117 -9.35 33.04 7.22
C ASP A 117 -9.54 31.69 6.48
N PHE A 118 -8.48 30.86 6.41
CA PHE A 118 -8.50 29.52 5.83
C PHE A 118 -8.51 28.41 6.88
N ALA A 119 -8.45 28.78 8.16
CA ALA A 119 -8.34 27.82 9.26
C ALA A 119 -9.54 26.86 9.30
N ASP A 120 -10.74 27.33 9.03
CA ASP A 120 -11.97 26.51 9.01
C ASP A 120 -11.97 25.46 7.91
N LEU A 121 -11.31 25.71 6.77
CA LEU A 121 -11.15 24.76 5.68
C LEU A 121 -10.11 23.67 6.00
N ILE A 122 -9.10 24.01 6.79
CA ILE A 122 -7.98 23.12 7.14
C ILE A 122 -8.24 22.40 8.47
N ASN A 123 -9.02 22.99 9.37
CA ASN A 123 -9.37 22.41 10.68
C ASN A 123 -10.49 21.37 10.53
N GLN A 124 -10.20 20.28 9.82
CA GLN A 124 -11.11 19.15 9.68
C GLN A 124 -10.60 17.95 10.47
N ASP A 125 -11.48 16.99 10.70
CA ASP A 125 -11.07 15.71 11.26
C ASP A 125 -10.40 14.88 10.16
N TYR A 126 -9.08 14.76 10.23
CA TYR A 126 -8.26 13.95 9.33
C TYR A 126 -8.02 12.53 9.85
N LEU A 127 -8.53 12.18 11.05
CA LEU A 127 -8.38 10.85 11.63
C LEU A 127 -9.48 9.92 11.12
N GLN A 128 -9.58 9.83 9.80
CA GLN A 128 -10.56 9.01 9.08
C GLN A 128 -9.86 7.89 8.32
N ILE A 129 -10.57 6.79 8.09
CA ILE A 129 -10.05 5.60 7.38
C ILE A 129 -9.56 5.96 5.98
N GLU A 130 -10.22 6.90 5.31
CA GLU A 130 -9.84 7.36 3.96
C GLU A 130 -8.46 8.00 3.95
N VAL A 131 -8.19 8.88 4.90
CA VAL A 131 -6.89 9.56 5.03
C VAL A 131 -5.81 8.56 5.41
N LEU A 132 -6.10 7.67 6.36
CA LEU A 132 -5.22 6.57 6.74
C LEU A 132 -4.87 5.71 5.52
N GLY A 133 -5.86 5.31 4.72
CA GLY A 133 -5.65 4.52 3.51
C GLY A 133 -4.74 5.20 2.48
N ILE A 134 -4.86 6.52 2.31
CA ILE A 134 -3.98 7.31 1.43
C ILE A 134 -2.55 7.36 1.99
N ILE A 135 -2.38 7.56 3.29
CA ILE A 135 -1.06 7.60 3.94
C ILE A 135 -0.37 6.23 3.83
N MET A 136 -1.10 5.15 4.10
CA MET A 136 -0.60 3.78 3.90
C MET A 136 -0.23 3.54 2.43
N ALA A 137 -1.04 4.01 1.49
CA ALA A 137 -0.72 3.91 0.08
C ALA A 137 0.58 4.64 -0.29
N LEU A 138 0.82 5.83 0.28
CA LEU A 138 2.07 6.58 0.10
C LEU A 138 3.28 5.90 0.72
N SER A 139 3.10 5.06 1.73
CA SER A 139 4.17 4.23 2.30
C SER A 139 4.43 2.97 1.48
N LEU A 140 3.37 2.32 0.99
CA LEU A 140 3.42 0.97 0.41
C LEU A 140 3.48 0.94 -1.13
N TYR A 141 3.21 2.04 -1.84
CA TYR A 141 3.26 2.05 -3.31
C TYR A 141 4.59 1.56 -3.91
N PRO A 142 5.76 1.67 -3.24
CA PRO A 142 7.01 1.21 -3.83
C PRO A 142 7.04 -0.31 -4.08
N TYR A 143 6.20 -1.12 -3.42
CA TYR A 143 6.04 -2.54 -3.77
C TYR A 143 5.54 -2.71 -5.21
N ILE A 144 4.48 -1.97 -5.57
CA ILE A 144 3.95 -1.97 -6.95
C ILE A 144 4.94 -1.31 -7.90
N TYR A 145 5.54 -0.18 -7.48
CA TYR A 145 6.53 0.53 -8.28
C TYR A 145 7.68 -0.41 -8.68
N THR A 146 8.25 -1.14 -7.74
CA THR A 146 9.36 -2.08 -7.98
C THR A 146 8.98 -3.17 -8.97
N ALA A 147 7.85 -3.84 -8.72
CA ALA A 147 7.37 -4.92 -9.57
C ALA A 147 7.07 -4.43 -11.00
N CYS A 148 6.39 -3.29 -11.12
CA CYS A 148 6.06 -2.68 -12.41
C CYS A 148 7.31 -2.14 -13.12
N ARG A 149 8.23 -1.48 -12.40
CA ARG A 149 9.46 -0.93 -12.95
C ARG A 149 10.32 -2.00 -13.61
N LEU A 150 10.46 -3.15 -12.91
CA LEU A 150 11.16 -4.33 -13.46
C LEU A 150 10.44 -4.88 -14.67
N SER A 151 9.13 -5.13 -14.57
CA SER A 151 8.33 -5.68 -15.66
C SER A 151 8.34 -4.79 -16.91
N PHE A 152 8.15 -3.47 -16.73
CA PHE A 152 8.15 -2.51 -17.85
C PHE A 152 9.53 -2.41 -18.52
N SER A 153 10.63 -2.55 -17.76
CA SER A 153 11.98 -2.60 -18.35
C SER A 153 12.21 -3.86 -19.19
N LEU A 154 11.64 -4.99 -18.79
CA LEU A 154 11.75 -6.26 -19.54
C LEU A 154 10.90 -6.27 -20.81
N ILE A 155 9.76 -5.58 -20.85
CA ILE A 155 8.95 -5.43 -22.08
C ILE A 155 9.76 -4.69 -23.15
N GLY A 156 10.65 -3.79 -22.74
CA GLY A 156 11.65 -3.16 -23.56
C GLY A 156 11.12 -2.18 -24.61
N ALA A 157 12.04 -1.41 -25.17
CA ALA A 157 11.77 -0.43 -26.22
C ALA A 157 11.17 -1.05 -27.49
N ASN A 158 11.44 -2.34 -27.75
CA ASN A 158 11.02 -3.01 -28.98
C ASN A 158 9.49 -3.06 -29.12
N TYR A 159 8.76 -3.45 -28.06
CA TYR A 159 7.29 -3.50 -28.11
C TYR A 159 6.67 -2.10 -28.20
N ILE A 160 7.28 -1.12 -27.55
CA ILE A 160 6.83 0.28 -27.61
C ILE A 160 7.08 0.85 -29.01
N ASN A 161 8.24 0.59 -29.60
CA ASN A 161 8.58 1.03 -30.95
C ASN A 161 7.70 0.35 -32.01
N LEU A 162 7.47 -0.96 -31.88
CA LEU A 162 6.57 -1.69 -32.75
C LEU A 162 5.14 -1.14 -32.69
N SER A 163 4.61 -0.86 -31.50
CA SER A 163 3.28 -0.29 -31.36
C SER A 163 3.15 1.11 -32.00
N ARG A 164 4.23 1.90 -31.92
CA ARG A 164 4.31 3.21 -32.57
C ARG A 164 4.37 3.09 -34.08
N SER A 165 5.11 2.11 -34.62
CA SER A 165 5.14 1.85 -36.06
C SER A 165 3.77 1.43 -36.60
N LEU A 166 2.93 0.83 -35.76
CA LEU A 166 1.53 0.51 -36.06
C LEU A 166 0.57 1.67 -35.81
N GLY A 167 1.07 2.89 -35.56
CA GLY A 167 0.25 4.09 -35.38
C GLY A 167 -0.45 4.21 -34.02
N MET A 168 -0.05 3.42 -33.02
CA MET A 168 -0.65 3.50 -31.69
C MET A 168 -0.11 4.68 -30.89
N SER A 169 -1.01 5.41 -30.21
CA SER A 169 -0.61 6.47 -29.26
C SER A 169 0.02 5.87 -28.00
N ARG A 170 0.81 6.67 -27.26
CA ARG A 170 1.46 6.24 -26.01
C ARG A 170 0.46 5.66 -25.00
N LEU A 171 -0.69 6.30 -24.83
CA LEU A 171 -1.74 5.83 -23.91
C LEU A 171 -2.36 4.50 -24.37
N LYS A 172 -2.61 4.35 -25.68
CA LYS A 172 -3.10 3.07 -26.23
C LYS A 172 -2.09 1.94 -26.03
N THR A 173 -0.80 2.21 -26.24
CA THR A 173 0.28 1.26 -25.99
C THR A 173 0.32 0.85 -24.51
N PHE A 174 0.22 1.81 -23.61
CA PHE A 174 0.21 1.56 -22.17
C PHE A 174 -0.93 0.61 -21.77
N PHE A 175 -2.19 0.98 -22.07
CA PHE A 175 -3.35 0.18 -21.65
C PHE A 175 -3.53 -1.14 -22.42
N LYS A 176 -3.14 -1.20 -23.69
CA LYS A 176 -3.39 -2.39 -24.52
C LYS A 176 -2.23 -3.39 -24.56
N ILE A 177 -1.01 -2.95 -24.26
CA ILE A 177 0.18 -3.79 -24.34
C ILE A 177 0.87 -3.90 -22.98
N VAL A 178 1.28 -2.77 -22.40
CA VAL A 178 2.13 -2.77 -21.21
C VAL A 178 1.39 -3.32 -19.99
N ILE A 179 0.21 -2.81 -19.68
CA ILE A 179 -0.58 -3.27 -18.53
C ILE A 179 -0.93 -4.76 -18.64
N PRO A 180 -1.48 -5.28 -19.76
CA PRO A 180 -1.78 -6.71 -19.88
C PRO A 180 -0.55 -7.62 -19.79
N LEU A 181 0.60 -7.21 -20.36
CA LEU A 181 1.83 -8.00 -20.25
C LEU A 181 2.39 -8.00 -18.83
N SER A 182 2.20 -6.92 -18.08
CA SER A 182 2.72 -6.75 -16.72
C SER A 182 1.74 -7.18 -15.63
N ARG A 183 0.60 -7.75 -15.98
CA ARG A 183 -0.45 -8.11 -15.00
C ARG A 183 0.07 -8.94 -13.84
N VAL A 184 0.96 -9.91 -14.07
CA VAL A 184 1.52 -10.74 -13.01
C VAL A 184 2.33 -9.90 -12.02
N ALA A 185 3.15 -8.97 -12.50
CA ALA A 185 3.92 -8.07 -11.66
C ALA A 185 3.01 -7.12 -10.86
N ILE A 186 1.95 -6.60 -11.49
CA ILE A 186 0.97 -5.75 -10.83
C ILE A 186 0.25 -6.51 -9.71
N PHE A 187 -0.23 -7.73 -9.99
CA PHE A 187 -0.90 -8.55 -8.98
C PHE A 187 0.04 -8.99 -7.85
N SER A 188 1.31 -9.30 -8.14
CA SER A 188 2.27 -9.66 -7.08
C SER A 188 2.57 -8.47 -6.16
N GLY A 189 2.76 -7.27 -6.71
CA GLY A 189 2.93 -6.06 -5.91
C GLY A 189 1.69 -5.72 -5.08
N LEU A 190 0.50 -5.87 -5.68
CA LEU A 190 -0.78 -5.66 -4.98
C LEU A 190 -0.97 -6.66 -3.84
N PHE A 191 -0.64 -7.93 -4.07
CA PHE A 191 -0.72 -8.97 -3.04
C PHE A 191 0.17 -8.65 -1.83
N LEU A 192 1.40 -8.16 -2.06
CA LEU A 192 2.29 -7.73 -0.98
C LEU A 192 1.68 -6.58 -0.18
N ILE A 193 1.05 -5.61 -0.84
CA ILE A 193 0.37 -4.50 -0.16
C ILE A 193 -0.79 -5.00 0.70
N ILE A 194 -1.63 -5.89 0.16
CA ILE A 194 -2.75 -6.47 0.91
C ILE A 194 -2.25 -7.22 2.14
N MET A 195 -1.18 -8.00 1.99
CA MET A 195 -0.57 -8.72 3.12
C MET A 195 -0.04 -7.77 4.18
N GLU A 196 0.57 -6.65 3.77
CA GLU A 196 1.10 -5.64 4.70
C GLU A 196 -0.03 -4.92 5.43
N VAL A 197 -1.07 -4.49 4.71
CA VAL A 197 -2.24 -3.82 5.33
C VAL A 197 -2.97 -4.75 6.30
N LEU A 198 -3.02 -6.06 6.03
CA LEU A 198 -3.62 -7.03 6.95
C LEU A 198 -2.77 -7.30 8.20
N ASN A 199 -1.50 -6.99 8.15
CA ASN A 199 -0.56 -7.20 9.26
C ASN A 199 -0.47 -5.97 10.19
N GLU A 200 -0.94 -4.80 9.77
CA GLU A 200 -0.98 -3.56 10.54
C GLU A 200 -2.25 -3.44 11.39
#